data_5b8997dee117c6a4538e9927b6bd68c1
#
_entry.id   5b8997dee117c6a4538e9927b6bd68c1
#
_cell.length_a   1.000
_cell.length_b   1.000
_cell.length_c   1.000
_cell.angle_alpha   90.00
_cell.angle_beta   90.00
_cell.angle_gamma   90.00
#
_symmetry.space_group_name_H-M   'P 1'
#
loop_
_entity.id
_entity.type
_entity.pdbx_description
1 polymer ?
#
loop_
_entity_poly.entity_id
_entity_poly.type
_entity_poly.pdbx_seq_one_letter_code
_entity_poly.pdbx_strand_id
1 'polypeptide(L)'
;MIDTIQYLLGPIERLCCLSKRQVLPVEIDDTTSALFELQSGITGTIGTLFATPSNSLLRIYGTGGLIEAKNEFSEVSFQGDGELYENILIQPSNTLTAEFSGFCDACEGHEAYPVSADEAIRNVAIIEAMSSSSKQMGEWMNISGLLKKGAV
;
A
#
# COMPACT_ATOMS: atom_id res chain seq x y z
N MET A 1 3.65 -0.08 -1.13
CA MET A 1 2.33 0.47 -1.57
C MET A 1 1.23 0.33 -0.51
N ILE A 2 0.94 -0.88 0.03
CA ILE A 2 -0.08 -1.07 1.09
C ILE A 2 0.24 -0.21 2.31
N ASP A 3 1.48 -0.26 2.77
CA ASP A 3 1.96 0.56 3.88
C ASP A 3 1.77 2.06 3.61
N THR A 4 2.17 2.53 2.43
CA THR A 4 1.98 3.92 2.01
C THR A 4 0.51 4.36 2.03
N ILE A 5 -0.40 3.51 1.57
CA ILE A 5 -1.84 3.80 1.61
C ILE A 5 -2.29 4.00 3.06
N GLN A 6 -1.89 3.10 3.96
CA GLN A 6 -2.25 3.18 5.37
C GLN A 6 -1.61 4.39 6.07
N TYR A 7 -0.35 4.69 5.76
CA TYR A 7 0.35 5.86 6.29
C TYR A 7 -0.33 7.18 5.90
N LEU A 8 -0.74 7.31 4.63
CA LEU A 8 -1.33 8.55 4.12
C LEU A 8 -2.82 8.71 4.44
N LEU A 9 -3.58 7.61 4.43
CA LEU A 9 -5.05 7.67 4.43
C LEU A 9 -5.70 6.97 5.63
N GLY A 10 -4.91 6.27 6.42
CA GLY A 10 -5.38 5.50 7.57
C GLY A 10 -5.56 4.00 7.27
N PRO A 11 -5.88 3.22 8.31
CA PRO A 11 -5.85 1.76 8.25
C PRO A 11 -6.96 1.19 7.35
N ILE A 12 -6.61 0.14 6.60
CA ILE A 12 -7.56 -0.66 5.84
C ILE A 12 -8.39 -1.50 6.82
N GLU A 13 -9.72 -1.40 6.74
CA GLU A 13 -10.67 -2.15 7.55
C GLU A 13 -11.03 -3.48 6.91
N ARG A 14 -11.33 -3.47 5.60
CA ARG A 14 -11.72 -4.66 4.85
C ARG A 14 -11.30 -4.56 3.39
N LEU A 15 -11.15 -5.72 2.76
CA LEU A 15 -10.85 -5.82 1.33
C LEU A 15 -11.47 -7.05 0.70
N CYS A 16 -11.60 -7.03 -0.62
CA CYS A 16 -11.78 -8.22 -1.44
C CYS A 16 -10.74 -8.25 -2.56
N CYS A 17 -10.34 -9.46 -2.97
CA CYS A 17 -9.21 -9.65 -3.87
C CYS A 17 -9.43 -10.82 -4.83
N LEU A 18 -8.99 -10.64 -6.06
CA LEU A 18 -8.82 -11.71 -7.05
C LEU A 18 -7.35 -11.74 -7.46
N SER A 19 -6.73 -12.90 -7.33
CA SER A 19 -5.36 -13.15 -7.76
C SER A 19 -5.32 -14.38 -8.64
N LYS A 20 -4.56 -14.33 -9.74
CA LYS A 20 -4.48 -15.41 -10.71
C LYS A 20 -3.12 -15.49 -11.37
N ARG A 21 -2.75 -16.71 -11.77
CA ARG A 21 -1.66 -16.94 -12.71
C ARG A 21 -2.24 -16.93 -14.13
N GLN A 22 -1.79 -16.01 -14.96
CA GLN A 22 -2.28 -15.85 -16.33
C GLN A 22 -1.20 -15.99 -17.40
N VAL A 23 0.03 -15.55 -17.13
CA VAL A 23 1.09 -15.39 -18.11
C VAL A 23 2.34 -16.18 -17.75
N LEU A 24 2.78 -16.13 -16.50
CA LEU A 24 4.04 -16.71 -16.08
C LEU A 24 3.99 -18.25 -16.04
N PRO A 25 5.10 -18.94 -16.43
CA PRO A 25 5.17 -20.39 -16.39
C PRO A 25 5.37 -20.97 -14.98
N VAL A 26 5.64 -20.12 -13.98
CA VAL A 26 5.86 -20.51 -12.59
C VAL A 26 4.55 -20.56 -11.79
N GLU A 27 4.52 -21.33 -10.71
CA GLU A 27 3.32 -21.52 -9.89
C GLU A 27 3.11 -20.37 -8.88
N ILE A 28 3.09 -19.13 -9.38
CA ILE A 28 2.75 -17.94 -8.60
C ILE A 28 1.67 -17.14 -9.33
N ASP A 29 0.85 -16.44 -8.58
CA ASP A 29 -0.09 -15.48 -9.14
C ASP A 29 0.68 -14.27 -9.67
N ASP A 30 0.42 -13.91 -10.93
CA ASP A 30 1.10 -12.83 -11.65
C ASP A 30 0.21 -11.62 -11.90
N THR A 31 -1.06 -11.75 -11.55
CA THR A 31 -2.08 -10.70 -11.69
C THR A 31 -2.95 -10.66 -10.45
N THR A 32 -2.97 -9.52 -9.78
CA THR A 32 -3.79 -9.31 -8.57
C THR A 32 -4.58 -8.03 -8.70
N SER A 33 -5.86 -8.08 -8.36
CA SER A 33 -6.76 -6.93 -8.27
C SER A 33 -7.51 -6.98 -6.97
N ALA A 34 -7.44 -5.91 -6.18
CA ALA A 34 -8.13 -5.79 -4.91
C ALA A 34 -8.91 -4.48 -4.84
N LEU A 35 -10.06 -4.53 -4.17
CA LEU A 35 -10.85 -3.40 -3.74
C LEU A 35 -10.75 -3.35 -2.21
N PHE A 36 -10.55 -2.17 -1.62
CA PHE A 36 -10.46 -2.01 -0.18
C PHE A 36 -11.32 -0.85 0.32
N GLU A 37 -11.61 -0.89 1.61
CA GLU A 37 -12.24 0.20 2.37
C GLU A 37 -11.42 0.46 3.63
N LEU A 38 -11.16 1.74 3.90
CA LEU A 38 -10.48 2.21 5.10
C LEU A 38 -11.47 2.35 6.27
N GLN A 39 -10.99 2.41 7.50
CA GLN A 39 -11.80 2.68 8.68
C GLN A 39 -12.57 4.01 8.60
N SER A 40 -12.06 4.96 7.84
CA SER A 40 -12.71 6.25 7.56
C SER A 40 -13.86 6.17 6.55
N GLY A 41 -14.05 5.01 5.89
CA GLY A 41 -15.02 4.83 4.80
C GLY A 41 -14.48 5.17 3.41
N ILE A 42 -13.24 5.66 3.30
CA ILE A 42 -12.59 5.87 1.99
C ILE A 42 -12.38 4.52 1.32
N THR A 43 -12.65 4.45 0.03
CA THR A 43 -12.45 3.25 -0.79
C THR A 43 -11.33 3.44 -1.80
N GLY A 44 -10.69 2.33 -2.19
CA GLY A 44 -9.65 2.35 -3.20
C GLY A 44 -9.41 0.98 -3.84
N THR A 45 -8.55 0.97 -4.83
CA THR A 45 -8.18 -0.23 -5.58
C THR A 45 -6.66 -0.42 -5.58
N ILE A 46 -6.23 -1.68 -5.57
CA ILE A 46 -4.84 -2.07 -5.76
C ILE A 46 -4.79 -3.03 -6.95
N GLY A 47 -3.93 -2.73 -7.92
CA GLY A 47 -3.64 -3.61 -9.05
C GLY A 47 -2.15 -3.93 -9.09
N THR A 48 -1.78 -5.20 -9.22
CA THR A 48 -0.40 -5.61 -9.48
C THR A 48 -0.36 -6.60 -10.65
N LEU A 49 0.57 -6.36 -11.58
CA LEU A 49 0.78 -7.19 -12.76
C LEU A 49 2.29 -7.41 -12.91
N PHE A 50 2.72 -8.66 -12.77
CA PHE A 50 4.13 -9.00 -12.80
C PHE A 50 4.70 -9.10 -14.22
N ALA A 51 3.89 -9.52 -15.19
CA ALA A 51 4.28 -9.74 -16.58
C ALA A 51 4.14 -8.49 -17.48
N THR A 52 4.38 -7.30 -16.91
CA THR A 52 4.34 -6.02 -17.64
C THR A 52 5.62 -5.23 -17.38
N PRO A 53 5.94 -4.21 -18.20
CA PRO A 53 7.00 -3.28 -17.88
C PRO A 53 6.81 -2.66 -16.50
N SER A 54 7.92 -2.46 -15.76
CA SER A 54 7.87 -1.87 -14.43
C SER A 54 7.19 -0.50 -14.47
N ASN A 55 6.14 -0.38 -13.67
CA ASN A 55 5.40 0.86 -13.48
C ASN A 55 4.84 0.89 -12.06
N SER A 56 5.04 1.98 -11.35
CA SER A 56 4.41 2.21 -10.05
C SER A 56 3.61 3.51 -10.13
N LEU A 57 2.34 3.45 -9.72
CA LEU A 57 1.42 4.57 -9.73
C LEU A 57 0.59 4.55 -8.45
N LEU A 58 0.62 5.64 -7.70
CA LEU A 58 -0.35 5.95 -6.66
C LEU A 58 -1.12 7.20 -7.07
N ARG A 59 -2.45 7.13 -7.01
CA ARG A 59 -3.30 8.27 -7.31
C ARG A 59 -4.34 8.43 -6.20
N ILE A 60 -4.44 9.64 -5.64
CA ILE A 60 -5.37 9.99 -4.57
C ILE A 60 -6.28 11.09 -5.06
N TYR A 61 -7.58 10.85 -5.03
CA TYR A 61 -8.62 11.80 -5.40
C TYR A 61 -9.23 12.39 -4.14
N GLY A 62 -9.19 13.71 -4.01
CA GLY A 62 -9.78 14.47 -2.91
C GLY A 62 -10.67 15.59 -3.41
N THR A 63 -11.45 16.18 -2.52
CA THR A 63 -12.31 17.35 -2.83
C THR A 63 -11.50 18.61 -3.19
N GLY A 64 -10.24 18.68 -2.77
CA GLY A 64 -9.33 19.79 -3.11
C GLY A 64 -8.48 19.55 -4.33
N GLY A 65 -8.54 18.36 -4.95
CA GLY A 65 -7.72 18.04 -6.13
C GLY A 65 -7.28 16.58 -6.18
N LEU A 66 -6.35 16.33 -7.07
CA LEU A 66 -5.75 15.03 -7.37
C LEU A 66 -4.25 15.06 -7.09
N ILE A 67 -3.75 14.07 -6.36
CA ILE A 67 -2.31 13.79 -6.24
C ILE A 67 -2.00 12.54 -7.03
N GLU A 68 -0.92 12.59 -7.80
CA GLU A 68 -0.38 11.46 -8.54
C GLU A 68 1.09 11.29 -8.21
N ALA A 69 1.51 10.09 -7.81
CA ALA A 69 2.89 9.71 -7.60
C ALA A 69 3.26 8.53 -8.50
N LYS A 70 4.35 8.66 -9.24
CA LYS A 70 4.86 7.68 -10.20
C LYS A 70 6.28 7.24 -9.86
N ASN A 71 6.73 6.15 -10.49
CA ASN A 71 8.11 5.70 -10.47
C ASN A 71 8.69 5.66 -9.05
N GLU A 72 8.01 4.92 -8.16
CA GLU A 72 8.42 4.78 -6.75
C GLU A 72 8.58 6.15 -6.04
N PHE A 73 7.63 7.07 -6.29
CA PHE A 73 7.57 8.43 -5.74
C PHE A 73 8.68 9.38 -6.20
N SER A 74 9.44 9.04 -7.24
CA SER A 74 10.40 9.97 -7.83
C SER A 74 9.73 11.13 -8.61
N GLU A 75 8.50 10.92 -9.02
CA GLU A 75 7.67 11.92 -9.69
C GLU A 75 6.36 12.10 -8.93
N VAL A 76 6.11 13.29 -8.41
CA VAL A 76 4.86 13.63 -7.73
C VAL A 76 4.26 14.86 -8.39
N SER A 77 2.97 14.83 -8.65
CA SER A 77 2.24 15.97 -9.20
C SER A 77 0.93 16.18 -8.44
N PHE A 78 0.50 17.43 -8.39
CA PHE A 78 -0.79 17.85 -7.85
C PHE A 78 -1.58 18.60 -8.90
N GLN A 79 -2.89 18.41 -8.90
CA GLN A 79 -3.82 19.17 -9.72
C GLN A 79 -4.99 19.62 -8.84
N GLY A 80 -5.10 20.91 -8.61
CA GLY A 80 -6.28 21.54 -7.99
C GLY A 80 -7.49 21.52 -8.93
N ASP A 81 -8.67 21.81 -8.38
CA ASP A 81 -9.89 21.88 -9.17
C ASP A 81 -9.82 23.03 -10.20
N GLY A 82 -9.96 22.68 -11.49
CA GLY A 82 -9.83 23.62 -12.60
C GLY A 82 -8.39 24.11 -12.90
N GLU A 83 -7.37 23.55 -12.25
CA GLU A 83 -5.97 23.93 -12.43
C GLU A 83 -5.22 22.93 -13.32
N LEU A 84 -4.03 23.36 -13.80
CA LEU A 84 -3.10 22.46 -14.49
C LEU A 84 -2.30 21.65 -13.48
N TYR A 85 -1.78 20.51 -13.92
CA TYR A 85 -0.85 19.72 -13.11
C TYR A 85 0.38 20.52 -12.73
N GLU A 86 0.68 20.58 -11.45
CA GLU A 86 1.91 21.11 -10.89
C GLU A 86 2.81 19.97 -10.45
N ASN A 87 4.05 19.95 -10.96
CA ASN A 87 5.04 18.95 -10.53
C ASN A 87 5.68 19.39 -9.22
N ILE A 88 5.63 18.51 -8.22
CA ILE A 88 6.27 18.71 -6.92
C ILE A 88 7.71 18.20 -7.04
N LEU A 89 8.67 19.07 -6.81
CA LEU A 89 10.08 18.70 -6.85
C LEU A 89 10.43 17.80 -5.65
N ILE A 90 10.72 16.55 -5.92
CA ILE A 90 11.18 15.59 -4.91
C ILE A 90 12.70 15.55 -4.91
N GLN A 91 13.30 15.79 -3.75
CA GLN A 91 14.75 15.63 -3.57
C GLN A 91 15.09 14.13 -3.49
N PRO A 92 16.00 13.65 -4.33
CA PRO A 92 16.43 12.25 -4.25
C PRO A 92 17.03 11.95 -2.86
N SER A 93 16.59 10.87 -2.25
CA SER A 93 17.14 10.37 -0.99
C SER A 93 17.54 8.91 -1.11
N ASN A 94 18.57 8.51 -0.38
CA ASN A 94 18.91 7.11 -0.25
C ASN A 94 18.02 6.50 0.84
N THR A 95 16.89 5.94 0.42
CA THR A 95 15.88 5.37 1.33
C THR A 95 16.44 4.26 2.20
N LEU A 96 17.34 3.41 1.66
CA LEU A 96 17.97 2.33 2.42
C LEU A 96 18.88 2.87 3.54
N THR A 97 19.67 3.91 3.24
CA THR A 97 20.49 4.58 4.28
C THR A 97 19.62 5.22 5.35
N ALA A 98 18.53 5.88 4.96
CA ALA A 98 17.60 6.49 5.91
C ALA A 98 16.92 5.45 6.81
N GLU A 99 16.52 4.30 6.23
CA GLU A 99 15.94 3.19 6.99
C GLU A 99 16.90 2.62 8.02
N PHE A 100 18.16 2.33 7.63
CA PHE A 100 19.18 1.84 8.56
C PHE A 100 19.52 2.86 9.65
N SER A 101 19.61 4.15 9.30
CA SER A 101 19.84 5.19 10.31
C SER A 101 18.70 5.22 11.33
N GLY A 102 17.44 5.24 10.87
CA GLY A 102 16.29 5.22 11.77
C GLY A 102 16.22 3.96 12.65
N PHE A 103 16.65 2.79 12.12
CA PHE A 103 16.75 1.58 12.92
C PHE A 103 17.84 1.69 14.01
N CYS A 104 19.02 2.22 13.67
CA CYS A 104 20.09 2.45 14.64
C CYS A 104 19.65 3.43 15.73
N ASP A 105 19.05 4.56 15.36
CA ASP A 105 18.55 5.56 16.31
C ASP A 105 17.50 4.97 17.26
N ALA A 106 16.64 4.10 16.77
CA ALA A 106 15.68 3.39 17.60
C ALA A 106 16.34 2.39 18.56
N CYS A 107 17.37 1.66 18.12
CA CYS A 107 18.14 0.74 18.99
C CYS A 107 18.90 1.48 20.09
N GLU A 108 19.38 2.68 19.80
CA GLU A 108 20.11 3.53 20.76
C GLU A 108 19.16 4.33 21.68
N GLY A 109 17.85 4.27 21.40
CA GLY A 109 16.82 4.95 22.19
C GLY A 109 16.75 6.46 21.94
N HIS A 110 17.26 6.92 20.80
CA HIS A 110 17.23 8.33 20.41
C HIS A 110 15.85 8.71 19.88
N GLU A 111 15.31 7.92 18.94
CA GLU A 111 13.99 8.14 18.33
C GLU A 111 13.26 6.79 18.17
N ALA A 112 11.93 6.85 18.10
CA ALA A 112 11.14 5.66 17.77
C ALA A 112 11.33 5.29 16.30
N TYR A 113 11.41 3.97 16.02
CA TYR A 113 11.45 3.53 14.61
C TYR A 113 10.17 3.97 13.87
N PRO A 114 10.28 4.51 12.64
CA PRO A 114 9.14 5.11 11.91
C PRO A 114 7.97 4.15 11.66
N VAL A 115 8.23 2.84 11.55
CA VAL A 115 7.20 1.82 11.37
C VAL A 115 7.06 1.02 12.67
N SER A 116 5.92 1.12 13.32
CA SER A 116 5.63 0.35 14.53
C SER A 116 5.42 -1.15 14.23
N ALA A 117 5.61 -1.99 15.24
CA ALA A 117 5.33 -3.42 15.13
C ALA A 117 3.85 -3.69 14.75
N ASP A 118 2.92 -2.89 15.27
CA ASP A 118 1.50 -3.03 14.98
C ASP A 118 1.19 -2.71 13.51
N GLU A 119 1.83 -1.72 12.91
CA GLU A 119 1.72 -1.40 11.49
C GLU A 119 2.29 -2.51 10.62
N ALA A 120 3.45 -3.04 10.99
CA ALA A 120 4.06 -4.17 10.29
C ALA A 120 3.16 -5.42 10.33
N ILE A 121 2.62 -5.77 11.51
CA ILE A 121 1.67 -6.88 11.67
C ILE A 121 0.42 -6.64 10.83
N ARG A 122 -0.11 -5.44 10.79
CA ARG A 122 -1.28 -5.08 9.98
C ARG A 122 -1.00 -5.25 8.48
N ASN A 123 0.18 -4.85 8.00
CA ASN A 123 0.58 -5.06 6.60
C ASN A 123 0.59 -6.54 6.23
N VAL A 124 1.12 -7.41 7.10
CA VAL A 124 1.09 -8.87 6.90
C VAL A 124 -0.35 -9.40 6.89
N ALA A 125 -1.19 -8.97 7.83
CA ALA A 125 -2.59 -9.36 7.88
C ALA A 125 -3.38 -8.97 6.62
N ILE A 126 -3.06 -7.83 6.00
CA ILE A 126 -3.66 -7.40 4.74
C ILE A 126 -3.27 -8.34 3.60
N ILE A 127 -2.00 -8.72 3.50
CA ILE A 127 -1.52 -9.68 2.47
C ILE A 127 -2.19 -11.04 2.68
N GLU A 128 -2.32 -11.50 3.92
CA GLU A 128 -3.04 -12.74 4.25
C GLU A 128 -4.52 -12.64 3.88
N ALA A 129 -5.16 -11.51 4.15
CA ALA A 129 -6.54 -11.24 3.74
C ALA A 129 -6.72 -11.29 2.22
N MET A 130 -5.79 -10.69 1.45
CA MET A 130 -5.81 -10.75 -0.01
C MET A 130 -5.73 -12.19 -0.52
N SER A 131 -4.80 -12.98 0.02
CA SER A 131 -4.66 -14.40 -0.32
C SER A 131 -5.93 -15.20 0.03
N SER A 132 -6.48 -14.97 1.22
CA SER A 132 -7.68 -15.67 1.69
C SER A 132 -8.91 -15.31 0.87
N SER A 133 -9.09 -14.02 0.56
CA SER A 133 -10.16 -13.53 -0.31
C SER A 133 -10.09 -14.16 -1.70
N SER A 134 -8.91 -14.19 -2.31
CA SER A 134 -8.72 -14.79 -3.64
C SER A 134 -9.08 -16.27 -3.67
N LYS A 135 -8.69 -17.05 -2.64
CA LYS A 135 -9.06 -18.46 -2.49
C LYS A 135 -10.57 -18.67 -2.31
N GLN A 136 -11.28 -17.66 -1.82
CA GLN A 136 -12.73 -17.66 -1.59
C GLN A 136 -13.48 -16.83 -2.65
N MET A 137 -12.95 -16.83 -3.89
CA MET A 137 -13.59 -16.18 -5.06
C MET A 137 -13.91 -14.70 -4.87
N GLY A 138 -13.08 -13.97 -4.09
CA GLY A 138 -13.23 -12.53 -3.89
C GLY A 138 -14.17 -12.16 -2.72
N GLU A 139 -14.39 -13.04 -1.75
CA GLU A 139 -15.13 -12.67 -0.54
C GLU A 139 -14.46 -11.55 0.22
N TRP A 140 -15.28 -10.68 0.82
CA TRP A 140 -14.78 -9.59 1.67
C TRP A 140 -14.17 -10.12 2.97
N MET A 141 -12.95 -9.67 3.25
CA MET A 141 -12.20 -10.02 4.45
C MET A 141 -12.04 -8.81 5.37
N ASN A 142 -12.36 -8.97 6.66
CA ASN A 142 -12.13 -7.98 7.69
C ASN A 142 -10.74 -8.15 8.30
N ILE A 143 -9.93 -7.10 8.29
CA ILE A 143 -8.55 -7.10 8.80
C ILE A 143 -8.52 -7.25 10.32
N SER A 144 -9.42 -6.54 11.03
CA SER A 144 -9.52 -6.61 12.50
C SER A 144 -9.81 -8.03 13.02
N GLY A 145 -10.51 -8.84 12.23
CA GLY A 145 -10.77 -10.25 12.55
C GLY A 145 -9.53 -11.14 12.48
N LEU A 146 -8.61 -10.85 11.56
CA LEU A 146 -7.35 -11.57 11.40
C LEU A 146 -6.33 -11.20 12.49
N LEU A 147 -6.22 -9.91 12.82
CA LEU A 147 -5.34 -9.41 13.88
C LEU A 147 -5.67 -10.05 15.24
N LYS A 148 -6.93 -10.27 15.56
CA LYS A 148 -7.36 -10.95 16.80
C LYS A 148 -7.02 -12.44 16.83
N LYS A 149 -6.93 -13.12 15.70
CA LYS A 149 -6.56 -14.54 15.60
C LYS A 149 -5.06 -14.78 15.73
N GLY A 150 -4.23 -13.81 15.36
CA GLY A 150 -2.78 -13.87 15.47
C GLY A 150 -2.21 -13.45 16.83
N ALA A 151 -3.03 -12.92 17.74
CA ALA A 151 -2.65 -12.57 19.12
C ALA A 151 -2.86 -13.77 20.04
N VAL A 152 -2.02 -14.82 19.89
CA VAL A 152 -1.89 -15.97 20.82
C VAL A 152 -0.48 -16.03 21.32
#